data_cef2cb06cfd7cf12a26a395edd9ab7fd
#
_entry.id   cef2cb06cfd7cf12a26a395edd9ab7fd
#
_cell.length_a   1.000
_cell.length_b   1.000
_cell.length_c   1.000
_cell.angle_alpha   90.00
_cell.angle_beta   90.00
_cell.angle_gamma   90.00
#
_symmetry.space_group_name_H-M   'P 1'
#
loop_
_entity.id
_entity.type
_entity.pdbx_description
1 polymer ?
#
loop_
_entity_poly.entity_id
_entity_poly.type
_entity_poly.pdbx_seq_one_letter_code
_entity_poly.pdbx_strand_id
1 'polypeptide(L)'
;MTKRGSQEKGHGDSGPSIPDEVKAADLDPEVRRDLQGLDKSTADRVARHLVVVGDVLAEDPELALEHARAARARAARVGVVRETAGIAAYYAGEWQEAIAELRAARRISGDGGALLPLIADCERGLGRPERAVEVAQSPEGQALIGEEAVEMAIVESGAHLDLGDAEGAVRVLAGQDLRAGRTGTEAARLFSAYGRALYEAGRTADALTWYQNAAAADVDDATDAEFALQELLAEGLDDVVVPAPVQETADDDPLLTEYDALLLDLDGTLYEGRSVLPGAVDLVDRQPRPRYYVTNNASRSAEQVAAHLGALGFAASPDEVVTSAQVGARLVAERVAAGARVLVVGASSLREEIAGVGLEPVASADDQPAAVIQGHSPDTGWAELSEAALAVARGALWVATNTDTTLPTERGLLVGNGSMVAAVATATGAAPAVAGKPAAPIMREVLARSRSRRPLLIGDRLDTDIEGANAVGIDSLLVLTGVTTARALLMAPPERRPTYVVGDLTGISAPASSLRIGRQPGWQVTVAEHRVTVDPKGETDLPSLLPALCHAVWTADVGGLDLRISSGDAETSALLDRLGLTGRPAGSALA
;
A
#
# COMPACT_ATOMS: atom_id res chain seq x y z
N MET A 1 -8.66 43.42 -76.69
CA MET A 1 -9.03 43.90 -75.31
C MET A 1 -9.39 42.70 -74.49
N THR A 2 -8.41 42.17 -73.75
CA THR A 2 -8.59 40.93 -72.96
C THR A 2 -8.47 41.35 -71.48
N LYS A 3 -9.54 41.18 -70.74
CA LYS A 3 -9.58 41.42 -69.27
C LYS A 3 -8.78 40.33 -68.57
N ARG A 4 -7.70 40.72 -67.87
CA ARG A 4 -7.02 39.90 -66.88
C ARG A 4 -7.92 39.76 -65.67
N GLY A 5 -8.30 38.49 -65.37
CA GLY A 5 -8.88 38.12 -64.07
C GLY A 5 -7.80 38.12 -63.01
N SER A 6 -7.98 38.87 -61.95
CA SER A 6 -7.21 38.84 -60.72
C SER A 6 -7.52 37.53 -60.00
N GLN A 7 -6.56 36.59 -59.92
CA GLN A 7 -6.58 35.48 -58.98
C GLN A 7 -6.31 36.07 -57.59
N GLU A 8 -7.37 36.03 -56.77
CA GLU A 8 -7.21 36.14 -55.30
C GLU A 8 -6.34 34.94 -54.85
N LYS A 9 -5.14 35.27 -54.33
CA LYS A 9 -4.35 34.31 -53.58
C LYS A 9 -5.09 34.03 -52.26
N GLY A 10 -5.86 32.95 -52.22
CA GLY A 10 -6.27 32.34 -50.97
C GLY A 10 -5.05 32.02 -50.15
N HIS A 11 -4.98 32.53 -48.91
CA HIS A 11 -4.00 32.06 -47.94
C HIS A 11 -4.29 30.59 -47.71
N GLY A 12 -3.44 29.74 -48.24
CA GLY A 12 -3.54 28.28 -48.07
C GLY A 12 -3.54 27.94 -46.58
N ASP A 13 -4.55 27.25 -46.20
CA ASP A 13 -4.73 26.64 -44.91
C ASP A 13 -3.64 25.56 -44.72
N SER A 14 -2.60 25.87 -43.95
CA SER A 14 -1.43 25.02 -43.76
C SER A 14 -1.63 24.08 -42.58
N GLY A 15 -2.51 23.09 -42.74
CA GLY A 15 -2.74 22.04 -41.76
C GLY A 15 -3.43 20.83 -42.37
N PRO A 16 -3.47 19.68 -41.68
CA PRO A 16 -4.15 18.48 -42.14
C PRO A 16 -5.67 18.76 -42.26
N SER A 17 -6.31 18.03 -43.21
CA SER A 17 -7.75 18.20 -43.48
C SER A 17 -8.56 17.61 -42.34
N ILE A 18 -9.48 18.37 -41.78
CA ILE A 18 -10.41 17.89 -40.75
C ILE A 18 -11.58 17.19 -41.47
N PRO A 19 -11.97 15.95 -41.10
CA PRO A 19 -13.15 15.29 -41.64
C PRO A 19 -14.43 16.15 -41.45
N ASP A 20 -15.34 16.11 -42.44
CA ASP A 20 -16.54 16.97 -42.41
C ASP A 20 -17.52 16.61 -41.29
N GLU A 21 -17.52 15.36 -40.82
CA GLU A 21 -18.33 14.83 -39.72
C GLU A 21 -17.88 15.37 -38.36
N VAL A 22 -16.62 15.73 -38.16
CA VAL A 22 -16.06 16.20 -36.88
C VAL A 22 -16.59 17.60 -36.55
N LYS A 23 -17.22 17.74 -35.41
CA LYS A 23 -17.80 18.99 -34.93
C LYS A 23 -17.10 19.49 -33.68
N ALA A 24 -17.00 20.81 -33.52
CA ALA A 24 -16.51 21.41 -32.29
C ALA A 24 -17.35 21.05 -31.04
N ALA A 25 -18.58 20.59 -31.23
CA ALA A 25 -19.46 20.13 -30.16
C ALA A 25 -19.04 18.77 -29.59
N ASP A 26 -18.27 17.97 -30.35
CA ASP A 26 -17.82 16.65 -29.96
C ASP A 26 -16.64 16.74 -28.96
N LEU A 27 -15.99 17.92 -28.87
CA LEU A 27 -14.96 18.17 -27.87
C LEU A 27 -15.58 18.28 -26.47
N ASP A 28 -14.88 17.76 -25.47
CA ASP A 28 -15.28 17.86 -24.08
C ASP A 28 -15.69 19.28 -23.68
N PRO A 29 -16.82 19.46 -22.96
CA PRO A 29 -17.33 20.77 -22.57
C PRO A 29 -16.34 21.59 -21.73
N GLU A 30 -15.49 20.96 -20.91
CA GLU A 30 -14.50 21.65 -20.09
C GLU A 30 -13.37 22.17 -20.96
N VAL A 31 -12.82 21.35 -21.84
CA VAL A 31 -11.81 21.74 -22.83
C VAL A 31 -12.32 22.86 -23.75
N ARG A 32 -13.60 22.80 -24.19
CA ARG A 32 -14.23 23.88 -24.96
C ARG A 32 -14.31 25.20 -24.21
N ARG A 33 -14.46 25.15 -22.89
CA ARG A 33 -14.51 26.35 -22.04
C ARG A 33 -13.20 27.12 -22.10
N ASP A 34 -12.08 26.43 -22.16
CA ASP A 34 -10.74 27.03 -22.26
C ASP A 34 -10.51 27.76 -23.59
N LEU A 35 -11.27 27.39 -24.63
CA LEU A 35 -11.20 28.04 -25.94
C LEU A 35 -12.05 29.33 -26.04
N GLN A 36 -12.87 29.70 -25.02
CA GLN A 36 -13.77 30.84 -25.07
C GLN A 36 -13.07 32.21 -25.23
N GLY A 37 -11.76 32.27 -24.92
CA GLY A 37 -10.97 33.49 -25.14
C GLY A 37 -10.60 33.75 -26.61
N LEU A 38 -10.87 32.80 -27.52
CA LEU A 38 -10.60 32.91 -28.95
C LEU A 38 -11.83 33.45 -29.69
N ASP A 39 -11.60 34.05 -30.88
CA ASP A 39 -12.73 34.34 -31.76
C ASP A 39 -13.45 33.05 -32.20
N LYS A 40 -14.77 33.16 -32.47
CA LYS A 40 -15.64 32.00 -32.71
C LYS A 40 -15.15 31.07 -33.83
N SER A 41 -14.56 31.62 -34.90
CA SER A 41 -14.11 30.80 -36.05
C SER A 41 -12.84 30.07 -35.72
N THR A 42 -11.92 30.71 -34.99
CA THR A 42 -10.69 30.10 -34.49
C THR A 42 -10.98 29.02 -33.43
N ALA A 43 -11.88 29.33 -32.48
CA ALA A 43 -12.29 28.39 -31.46
C ALA A 43 -12.92 27.12 -32.07
N ASP A 44 -13.81 27.25 -33.04
CA ASP A 44 -14.45 26.12 -33.72
C ASP A 44 -13.40 25.25 -34.44
N ARG A 45 -12.48 25.86 -35.14
CA ARG A 45 -11.45 25.14 -35.88
C ARG A 45 -10.45 24.44 -34.96
N VAL A 46 -10.00 25.12 -33.91
CA VAL A 46 -9.13 24.51 -32.89
C VAL A 46 -9.83 23.34 -32.22
N ALA A 47 -11.08 23.49 -31.80
CA ALA A 47 -11.85 22.42 -31.18
C ALA A 47 -11.92 21.19 -32.08
N ARG A 48 -12.22 21.37 -33.38
CA ARG A 48 -12.29 20.25 -34.33
C ARG A 48 -10.94 19.56 -34.53
N HIS A 49 -9.81 20.28 -34.54
CA HIS A 49 -8.49 19.66 -34.54
C HIS A 49 -8.25 18.85 -33.26
N LEU A 50 -8.64 19.37 -32.06
CA LEU A 50 -8.48 18.65 -30.80
C LEU A 50 -9.33 17.38 -30.72
N VAL A 51 -10.55 17.38 -31.31
CA VAL A 51 -11.36 16.17 -31.42
C VAL A 51 -10.62 15.12 -32.23
N VAL A 52 -10.10 15.46 -33.42
CA VAL A 52 -9.34 14.51 -34.24
C VAL A 52 -8.12 13.96 -33.49
N VAL A 53 -7.41 14.84 -32.72
CA VAL A 53 -6.28 14.33 -31.90
C VAL A 53 -6.77 13.26 -30.94
N GLY A 54 -7.87 13.47 -30.21
CA GLY A 54 -8.43 12.46 -29.31
C GLY A 54 -8.81 11.15 -30.00
N ASP A 55 -9.41 11.26 -31.19
CA ASP A 55 -9.90 10.09 -31.94
C ASP A 55 -8.77 9.21 -32.50
N VAL A 56 -7.63 9.81 -32.89
CA VAL A 56 -6.56 9.07 -33.59
C VAL A 56 -5.28 8.88 -32.79
N LEU A 57 -5.20 9.42 -31.56
CA LEU A 57 -3.96 9.45 -30.76
C LEU A 57 -3.34 8.06 -30.54
N ALA A 58 -4.16 7.07 -30.29
CA ALA A 58 -3.70 5.70 -30.03
C ALA A 58 -3.36 4.92 -31.31
N GLU A 59 -4.05 5.21 -32.43
CA GLU A 59 -3.92 4.46 -33.69
C GLU A 59 -2.89 5.07 -34.65
N ASP A 60 -2.84 6.41 -34.71
CA ASP A 60 -1.93 7.18 -35.59
C ASP A 60 -1.40 8.43 -34.85
N PRO A 61 -0.39 8.27 -33.97
CA PRO A 61 0.19 9.38 -33.20
C PRO A 61 0.81 10.47 -34.09
N GLU A 62 1.33 10.14 -35.26
CA GLU A 62 1.91 11.11 -36.20
C GLU A 62 0.82 12.03 -36.74
N LEU A 63 -0.31 11.49 -37.17
CA LEU A 63 -1.48 12.26 -37.62
C LEU A 63 -2.05 13.09 -36.47
N ALA A 64 -2.16 12.52 -35.26
CA ALA A 64 -2.55 13.26 -34.07
C ALA A 64 -1.67 14.49 -33.83
N LEU A 65 -0.35 14.32 -33.93
CA LEU A 65 0.61 15.40 -33.76
C LEU A 65 0.48 16.48 -34.86
N GLU A 66 0.20 16.11 -36.12
CA GLU A 66 -0.06 17.10 -37.19
C GLU A 66 -1.28 17.97 -36.85
N HIS A 67 -2.38 17.35 -36.39
CA HIS A 67 -3.59 18.08 -35.97
C HIS A 67 -3.32 18.93 -34.71
N ALA A 68 -2.57 18.44 -33.75
CA ALA A 68 -2.19 19.19 -32.55
C ALA A 68 -1.33 20.41 -32.89
N ARG A 69 -0.36 20.26 -33.79
CA ARG A 69 0.46 21.37 -34.33
C ARG A 69 -0.38 22.43 -35.03
N ALA A 70 -1.41 22.00 -35.80
CA ALA A 70 -2.33 22.91 -36.47
C ALA A 70 -3.22 23.69 -35.47
N ALA A 71 -3.70 23.05 -34.41
CA ALA A 71 -4.39 23.70 -33.30
C ALA A 71 -3.48 24.71 -32.59
N ARG A 72 -2.26 24.29 -32.22
CA ARG A 72 -1.25 25.13 -31.56
C ARG A 72 -0.87 26.37 -32.39
N ALA A 73 -0.73 26.24 -33.70
CA ALA A 73 -0.42 27.37 -34.58
C ALA A 73 -1.46 28.50 -34.49
N ARG A 74 -2.71 28.17 -34.11
CA ARG A 74 -3.83 29.12 -33.99
C ARG A 74 -4.10 29.58 -32.56
N ALA A 75 -3.75 28.76 -31.56
CA ALA A 75 -4.10 28.98 -30.15
C ALA A 75 -2.93 28.72 -29.17
N ALA A 76 -1.73 29.13 -29.52
CA ALA A 76 -0.51 28.88 -28.75
C ALA A 76 -0.50 29.44 -27.31
N ARG A 77 -1.46 30.25 -26.92
CA ARG A 77 -1.57 30.82 -25.57
C ARG A 77 -2.64 30.14 -24.70
N VAL A 78 -3.27 29.10 -25.21
CA VAL A 78 -4.26 28.30 -24.50
C VAL A 78 -3.58 27.08 -23.90
N GLY A 79 -3.71 26.89 -22.58
CA GLY A 79 -3.01 25.83 -21.83
C GLY A 79 -3.32 24.43 -22.36
N VAL A 80 -4.60 24.08 -22.49
CA VAL A 80 -5.04 22.77 -22.98
C VAL A 80 -4.56 22.47 -24.41
N VAL A 81 -4.41 23.48 -25.27
CA VAL A 81 -3.89 23.27 -26.64
C VAL A 81 -2.40 22.93 -26.62
N ARG A 82 -1.63 23.52 -25.69
CA ARG A 82 -0.23 23.19 -25.46
C ARG A 82 -0.09 21.79 -24.87
N GLU A 83 -0.92 21.47 -23.92
CA GLU A 83 -0.98 20.15 -23.27
C GLU A 83 -1.28 19.05 -24.29
N THR A 84 -2.34 19.20 -25.08
CA THR A 84 -2.68 18.25 -26.16
C THR A 84 -1.53 18.11 -27.18
N ALA A 85 -0.85 19.22 -27.53
CA ALA A 85 0.30 19.16 -28.43
C ALA A 85 1.49 18.43 -27.80
N GLY A 86 1.70 18.61 -26.50
CA GLY A 86 2.75 17.91 -25.76
C GLY A 86 2.47 16.40 -25.64
N ILE A 87 1.23 16.02 -25.35
CA ILE A 87 0.80 14.62 -25.29
C ILE A 87 0.90 13.96 -26.67
N ALA A 88 0.43 14.61 -27.74
CA ALA A 88 0.54 14.07 -29.09
C ALA A 88 2.01 13.90 -29.51
N ALA A 89 2.89 14.85 -29.16
CA ALA A 89 4.31 14.75 -29.41
C ALA A 89 4.97 13.59 -28.62
N TYR A 90 4.52 13.36 -27.38
CA TYR A 90 4.97 12.23 -26.56
C TYR A 90 4.63 10.88 -27.25
N TYR A 91 3.39 10.68 -27.65
CA TYR A 91 2.98 9.44 -28.34
C TYR A 91 3.65 9.25 -29.70
N ALA A 92 3.99 10.34 -30.39
CA ALA A 92 4.73 10.30 -31.65
C ALA A 92 6.27 10.15 -31.46
N GLY A 93 6.78 10.05 -30.22
CA GLY A 93 8.23 9.94 -29.94
C GLY A 93 9.03 11.22 -30.14
N GLU A 94 8.36 12.36 -30.35
CA GLU A 94 8.98 13.67 -30.53
C GLU A 94 9.29 14.33 -29.18
N TRP A 95 10.15 13.67 -28.39
CA TRP A 95 10.43 13.96 -26.98
C TRP A 95 10.79 15.42 -26.69
N GLN A 96 11.60 16.05 -27.57
CA GLN A 96 11.99 17.46 -27.38
C GLN A 96 10.80 18.41 -27.52
N GLU A 97 9.93 18.18 -28.51
CA GLU A 97 8.72 18.97 -28.72
C GLU A 97 7.76 18.72 -27.56
N ALA A 98 7.56 17.46 -27.13
CA ALA A 98 6.74 17.12 -26.00
C ALA A 98 7.14 17.90 -24.74
N ILE A 99 8.41 17.86 -24.34
CA ILE A 99 8.92 18.61 -23.18
C ILE A 99 8.64 20.13 -23.32
N ALA A 100 8.87 20.69 -24.51
CA ALA A 100 8.68 22.12 -24.72
C ALA A 100 7.20 22.54 -24.57
N GLU A 101 6.30 21.74 -25.12
CA GLU A 101 4.85 22.01 -25.08
C GLU A 101 4.27 21.74 -23.68
N LEU A 102 4.62 20.63 -23.02
CA LEU A 102 4.18 20.31 -21.67
C LEU A 102 4.68 21.35 -20.65
N ARG A 103 5.93 21.80 -20.75
CA ARG A 103 6.44 22.92 -19.92
C ARG A 103 5.73 24.24 -20.21
N ALA A 104 5.32 24.47 -21.46
CA ALA A 104 4.55 25.66 -21.81
C ALA A 104 3.10 25.58 -21.26
N ALA A 105 2.47 24.41 -21.33
CA ALA A 105 1.15 24.16 -20.73
C ALA A 105 1.18 24.46 -19.23
N ARG A 106 2.12 23.88 -18.48
CA ARG A 106 2.30 24.12 -17.04
C ARG A 106 2.45 25.60 -16.68
N ARG A 107 3.22 26.37 -17.46
CA ARG A 107 3.36 27.81 -17.20
C ARG A 107 2.09 28.61 -17.44
N ILE A 108 1.22 28.16 -18.34
CA ILE A 108 -0.04 28.85 -18.67
C ILE A 108 -1.13 28.49 -17.66
N SER A 109 -1.25 27.21 -17.31
CA SER A 109 -2.33 26.71 -16.44
C SER A 109 -2.08 27.00 -14.96
N GLY A 110 -0.83 27.23 -14.54
CA GLY A 110 -0.46 27.48 -13.14
C GLY A 110 -0.55 26.26 -12.23
N ASP A 111 -1.13 25.17 -12.73
CA ASP A 111 -1.19 23.85 -12.12
C ASP A 111 -0.74 22.82 -13.17
N GLY A 112 0.18 21.99 -12.85
CA GLY A 112 0.76 21.10 -13.85
C GLY A 112 1.52 19.93 -13.23
N GLY A 113 1.13 19.52 -12.01
CA GLY A 113 1.66 18.33 -11.36
C GLY A 113 1.50 17.10 -12.26
N ALA A 114 0.31 16.89 -12.79
CA ALA A 114 -0.04 15.78 -13.67
C ALA A 114 0.84 15.62 -14.92
N LEU A 115 1.47 16.69 -15.40
CA LEU A 115 2.33 16.67 -16.58
C LEU A 115 3.81 16.34 -16.26
N LEU A 116 4.19 16.30 -14.98
CA LEU A 116 5.59 16.03 -14.58
C LEU A 116 6.06 14.62 -14.93
N PRO A 117 5.26 13.55 -14.72
CA PRO A 117 5.65 12.20 -15.12
C PRO A 117 5.95 12.09 -16.61
N LEU A 118 5.13 12.69 -17.48
CA LEU A 118 5.35 12.73 -18.92
C LEU A 118 6.63 13.48 -19.30
N ILE A 119 6.93 14.60 -18.62
CA ILE A 119 8.17 15.35 -18.83
C ILE A 119 9.39 14.52 -18.43
N ALA A 120 9.32 13.82 -17.30
CA ALA A 120 10.39 12.93 -16.85
C ALA A 120 10.61 11.77 -17.82
N ASP A 121 9.54 11.16 -18.31
CA ASP A 121 9.63 10.06 -19.26
C ASP A 121 10.17 10.51 -20.64
N CYS A 122 9.83 11.70 -21.09
CA CYS A 122 10.47 12.30 -22.27
C CYS A 122 11.98 12.50 -22.10
N GLU A 123 12.46 12.86 -20.91
CA GLU A 123 13.92 12.98 -20.66
C GLU A 123 14.58 11.58 -20.75
N ARG A 124 13.90 10.50 -20.31
CA ARG A 124 14.35 9.11 -20.52
C ARG A 124 14.41 8.77 -22.01
N GLY A 125 13.34 9.08 -22.75
CA GLY A 125 13.28 8.89 -24.21
C GLY A 125 14.39 9.61 -25.00
N LEU A 126 14.92 10.71 -24.45
CA LEU A 126 16.08 11.42 -24.97
C LEU A 126 17.43 10.81 -24.52
N GLY A 127 17.44 9.69 -23.80
CA GLY A 127 18.65 9.08 -23.24
C GLY A 127 19.27 9.89 -22.11
N ARG A 128 18.46 10.55 -21.29
CA ARG A 128 18.88 11.40 -20.16
C ARG A 128 18.20 10.96 -18.85
N PRO A 129 18.39 9.70 -18.43
CA PRO A 129 17.70 9.16 -17.25
C PRO A 129 18.05 9.92 -15.96
N GLU A 130 19.26 10.51 -15.83
CA GLU A 130 19.62 11.33 -14.68
C GLU A 130 18.69 12.55 -14.52
N ARG A 131 18.26 13.14 -15.66
CA ARG A 131 17.31 14.26 -15.63
C ARG A 131 15.90 13.83 -15.27
N ALA A 132 15.50 12.62 -15.63
CA ALA A 132 14.22 12.06 -15.19
C ALA A 132 14.20 11.91 -13.67
N VAL A 133 15.27 11.38 -13.08
CA VAL A 133 15.43 11.29 -11.62
C VAL A 133 15.43 12.69 -10.97
N GLU A 134 16.13 13.68 -11.57
CA GLU A 134 16.11 15.05 -11.07
C GLU A 134 14.69 15.64 -11.06
N VAL A 135 13.88 15.38 -12.08
CA VAL A 135 12.46 15.82 -12.13
C VAL A 135 11.64 15.14 -11.04
N ALA A 136 11.77 13.83 -10.86
CA ALA A 136 11.05 13.07 -9.84
C ALA A 136 11.40 13.53 -8.42
N GLN A 137 12.68 13.83 -8.17
CA GLN A 137 13.20 14.27 -6.86
C GLN A 137 13.08 15.79 -6.64
N SER A 138 12.58 16.55 -7.62
CA SER A 138 12.30 17.98 -7.45
C SER A 138 11.22 18.21 -6.38
N PRO A 139 11.16 19.41 -5.76
CA PRO A 139 10.09 19.73 -4.81
C PRO A 139 8.69 19.53 -5.39
N GLU A 140 8.49 19.83 -6.67
CA GLU A 140 7.21 19.63 -7.35
C GLU A 140 6.91 18.14 -7.58
N GLY A 141 7.91 17.32 -7.95
CA GLY A 141 7.78 15.88 -8.12
C GLY A 141 7.44 15.17 -6.81
N GLN A 142 8.11 15.57 -5.73
CA GLN A 142 7.87 15.01 -4.40
C GLN A 142 6.54 15.47 -3.76
N ALA A 143 5.91 16.51 -4.31
CA ALA A 143 4.61 16.99 -3.85
C ALA A 143 3.43 16.33 -4.57
N LEU A 144 3.67 15.45 -5.54
CA LEU A 144 2.62 14.71 -6.24
C LEU A 144 1.91 13.74 -5.29
N ILE A 145 0.62 13.54 -5.49
CA ILE A 145 -0.22 12.64 -4.70
C ILE A 145 -1.09 11.79 -5.64
N GLY A 146 -1.62 10.68 -5.13
CA GLY A 146 -2.52 9.81 -5.89
C GLY A 146 -1.85 9.20 -7.13
N GLU A 147 -2.60 9.15 -8.24
CA GLU A 147 -2.19 8.52 -9.50
C GLU A 147 -0.92 9.15 -10.09
N GLU A 148 -0.79 10.47 -10.03
CA GLU A 148 0.39 11.18 -10.54
C GLU A 148 1.67 10.81 -9.78
N ALA A 149 1.57 10.54 -8.47
CA ALA A 149 2.70 10.10 -7.67
C ALA A 149 3.13 8.67 -8.06
N VAL A 150 2.17 7.79 -8.33
CA VAL A 150 2.42 6.41 -8.80
C VAL A 150 3.08 6.43 -10.18
N GLU A 151 2.53 7.21 -11.13
CA GLU A 151 3.11 7.36 -12.46
C GLU A 151 4.54 7.92 -12.40
N MET A 152 4.78 8.92 -11.56
CA MET A 152 6.13 9.45 -11.35
C MET A 152 7.10 8.38 -10.80
N ALA A 153 6.65 7.57 -9.86
CA ALA A 153 7.46 6.48 -9.30
C ALA A 153 7.78 5.41 -10.36
N ILE A 154 6.84 5.09 -11.25
CA ILE A 154 7.06 4.17 -12.37
C ILE A 154 8.15 4.74 -13.30
N VAL A 155 8.06 6.01 -13.65
CA VAL A 155 9.04 6.67 -14.51
C VAL A 155 10.41 6.76 -13.83
N GLU A 156 10.47 7.14 -12.56
CA GLU A 156 11.72 7.21 -11.78
C GLU A 156 12.39 5.83 -11.68
N SER A 157 11.59 4.78 -11.42
CA SER A 157 12.07 3.40 -11.42
C SER A 157 12.68 3.01 -12.79
N GLY A 158 11.97 3.32 -13.87
CA GLY A 158 12.49 3.12 -15.22
C GLY A 158 13.79 3.87 -15.49
N ALA A 159 13.93 5.09 -14.99
CA ALA A 159 15.17 5.86 -15.10
C ALA A 159 16.33 5.23 -14.32
N HIS A 160 16.09 4.66 -13.14
CA HIS A 160 17.08 3.87 -12.40
C HIS A 160 17.51 2.63 -13.17
N LEU A 161 16.58 1.93 -13.84
CA LEU A 161 16.93 0.79 -14.71
C LEU A 161 17.80 1.23 -15.90
N ASP A 162 17.47 2.34 -16.54
CA ASP A 162 18.26 2.90 -17.65
C ASP A 162 19.70 3.28 -17.21
N LEU A 163 19.89 3.59 -15.91
CA LEU A 163 21.19 3.85 -15.28
C LEU A 163 21.91 2.57 -14.80
N GLY A 164 21.29 1.40 -14.90
CA GLY A 164 21.82 0.13 -14.38
C GLY A 164 21.71 -0.01 -12.85
N ASP A 165 20.91 0.83 -12.17
CA ASP A 165 20.63 0.77 -10.73
C ASP A 165 19.32 0.04 -10.45
N ALA A 166 19.31 -1.27 -10.66
CA ALA A 166 18.11 -2.10 -10.47
C ALA A 166 17.60 -2.07 -9.01
N GLU A 167 18.50 -2.03 -8.03
CA GLU A 167 18.11 -1.91 -6.62
C GLU A 167 17.51 -0.53 -6.30
N GLY A 168 17.96 0.53 -7.00
CA GLY A 168 17.33 1.85 -6.95
C GLY A 168 15.90 1.82 -7.46
N ALA A 169 15.68 1.17 -8.60
CA ALA A 169 14.36 0.99 -9.18
C ALA A 169 13.40 0.25 -8.23
N VAL A 170 13.86 -0.84 -7.62
CA VAL A 170 13.08 -1.59 -6.62
C VAL A 170 12.74 -0.71 -5.42
N ARG A 171 13.69 0.07 -4.89
CA ARG A 171 13.44 0.94 -3.72
C ARG A 171 12.37 2.00 -3.99
N VAL A 172 12.38 2.62 -5.16
CA VAL A 172 11.40 3.64 -5.55
C VAL A 172 9.98 3.07 -5.52
N LEU A 173 9.77 1.91 -6.16
CA LEU A 173 8.45 1.29 -6.25
C LEU A 173 8.01 0.61 -4.96
N ALA A 174 8.93 0.11 -4.15
CA ALA A 174 8.61 -0.48 -2.83
C ALA A 174 7.97 0.51 -1.86
N GLY A 175 8.09 1.81 -2.11
CA GLY A 175 7.40 2.87 -1.37
C GLY A 175 5.94 3.09 -1.78
N GLN A 176 5.47 2.46 -2.86
CA GLN A 176 4.12 2.60 -3.39
C GLN A 176 3.16 1.55 -2.82
N ASP A 177 1.87 1.72 -3.11
CA ASP A 177 0.83 0.77 -2.68
C ASP A 177 0.87 -0.54 -3.49
N LEU A 178 1.73 -1.45 -3.08
CA LEU A 178 1.96 -2.77 -3.69
C LEU A 178 1.04 -3.86 -3.11
N ARG A 179 -0.19 -3.55 -2.73
CA ARG A 179 -1.12 -4.57 -2.24
C ARG A 179 -1.56 -5.50 -3.36
N ALA A 180 -1.26 -6.79 -3.22
CA ALA A 180 -1.79 -7.82 -4.09
C ALA A 180 -3.34 -7.79 -4.08
N GLY A 181 -3.96 -8.06 -5.22
CA GLY A 181 -5.42 -8.06 -5.36
C GLY A 181 -6.06 -6.69 -5.67
N ARG A 182 -5.27 -5.58 -5.75
CA ARG A 182 -5.74 -4.37 -6.43
C ARG A 182 -5.95 -4.67 -7.91
N THR A 183 -7.02 -4.12 -8.49
CA THR A 183 -7.37 -4.26 -9.92
C THR A 183 -7.44 -2.89 -10.60
N GLY A 184 -7.35 -2.89 -11.91
CA GLY A 184 -7.40 -1.70 -12.76
C GLY A 184 -6.03 -1.28 -13.28
N THR A 185 -6.04 -0.42 -14.29
CA THR A 185 -4.87 -0.02 -15.09
C THR A 185 -3.71 0.52 -14.25
N GLU A 186 -3.99 1.36 -13.23
CA GLU A 186 -2.94 1.90 -12.34
C GLU A 186 -2.21 0.78 -11.58
N ALA A 187 -2.98 -0.16 -10.99
CA ALA A 187 -2.39 -1.27 -10.25
C ALA A 187 -1.60 -2.20 -11.17
N ALA A 188 -2.14 -2.53 -12.34
CA ALA A 188 -1.47 -3.36 -13.33
C ALA A 188 -0.14 -2.76 -13.77
N ARG A 189 -0.10 -1.47 -14.09
CA ARG A 189 1.13 -0.75 -14.49
C ARG A 189 2.16 -0.70 -13.37
N LEU A 190 1.74 -0.40 -12.14
CA LEU A 190 2.62 -0.40 -10.96
C LEU A 190 3.22 -1.78 -10.72
N PHE A 191 2.41 -2.83 -10.73
CA PHE A 191 2.85 -4.19 -10.48
C PHE A 191 3.77 -4.72 -11.58
N SER A 192 3.46 -4.42 -12.86
CA SER A 192 4.32 -4.76 -14.00
C SER A 192 5.68 -4.06 -13.90
N ALA A 193 5.70 -2.75 -13.60
CA ALA A 193 6.94 -2.01 -13.40
C ALA A 193 7.78 -2.56 -12.22
N TYR A 194 7.12 -2.95 -11.13
CA TYR A 194 7.81 -3.54 -9.98
C TYR A 194 8.35 -4.95 -10.29
N GLY A 195 7.57 -5.77 -11.01
CA GLY A 195 8.02 -7.07 -11.52
C GLY A 195 9.28 -6.93 -12.37
N ARG A 196 9.31 -5.94 -13.28
CA ARG A 196 10.47 -5.64 -14.12
C ARG A 196 11.69 -5.21 -13.29
N ALA A 197 11.51 -4.31 -12.32
CA ALA A 197 12.60 -3.87 -11.45
C ALA A 197 13.20 -5.03 -10.65
N LEU A 198 12.37 -5.94 -10.13
CA LEU A 198 12.80 -7.13 -9.42
C LEU A 198 13.56 -8.10 -10.32
N TYR A 199 13.12 -8.29 -11.55
CA TYR A 199 13.79 -9.14 -12.53
C TYR A 199 15.20 -8.64 -12.85
N GLU A 200 15.33 -7.35 -13.15
CA GLU A 200 16.63 -6.71 -13.41
C GLU A 200 17.55 -6.71 -12.17
N ALA A 201 16.99 -6.76 -10.97
CA ALA A 201 17.74 -6.94 -9.72
C ALA A 201 18.11 -8.41 -9.43
N GLY A 202 17.83 -9.35 -10.34
CA GLY A 202 18.10 -10.78 -10.18
C GLY A 202 17.17 -11.50 -9.21
N ARG A 203 16.06 -10.85 -8.79
CA ARG A 203 15.05 -11.39 -7.87
C ARG A 203 13.91 -12.05 -8.64
N THR A 204 14.23 -13.04 -9.44
CA THR A 204 13.34 -13.64 -10.45
C THR A 204 12.06 -14.25 -9.84
N ALA A 205 12.15 -14.89 -8.66
CA ALA A 205 10.97 -15.45 -8.00
C ALA A 205 9.98 -14.39 -7.52
N ASP A 206 10.49 -13.27 -7.03
CA ASP A 206 9.66 -12.12 -6.64
C ASP A 206 9.07 -11.45 -7.90
N ALA A 207 9.86 -11.30 -8.95
CA ALA A 207 9.42 -10.74 -10.25
C ALA A 207 8.25 -11.54 -10.83
N LEU A 208 8.36 -12.87 -10.81
CA LEU A 208 7.30 -13.76 -11.27
C LEU A 208 5.98 -13.52 -10.52
N THR A 209 6.06 -13.41 -9.19
CA THR A 209 4.89 -13.12 -8.34
C THR A 209 4.25 -11.78 -8.72
N TRP A 210 5.06 -10.75 -8.99
CA TRP A 210 4.51 -9.42 -9.30
C TRP A 210 4.01 -9.29 -10.73
N TYR A 211 4.56 -10.01 -11.70
CA TYR A 211 3.96 -10.10 -13.03
C TYR A 211 2.63 -10.86 -13.02
N GLN A 212 2.47 -11.88 -12.15
CA GLN A 212 1.17 -12.53 -11.94
C GLN A 212 0.14 -11.59 -11.35
N ASN A 213 0.53 -10.79 -10.33
CA ASN A 213 -0.34 -9.77 -9.76
C ASN A 213 -0.70 -8.70 -10.79
N ALA A 214 0.24 -8.32 -11.67
CA ALA A 214 0.01 -7.37 -12.74
C ALA A 214 -1.00 -7.93 -13.76
N ALA A 215 -0.82 -9.15 -14.25
CA ALA A 215 -1.75 -9.80 -15.16
C ALA A 215 -3.15 -9.97 -14.55
N ALA A 216 -3.23 -10.32 -13.26
CA ALA A 216 -4.51 -10.41 -12.55
C ALA A 216 -5.19 -9.04 -12.33
N ALA A 217 -4.42 -7.97 -12.24
CA ALA A 217 -4.92 -6.60 -12.08
C ALA A 217 -5.37 -5.97 -13.41
N ASP A 218 -4.84 -6.47 -14.54
CA ASP A 218 -4.97 -5.88 -15.88
C ASP A 218 -6.28 -6.27 -16.56
N VAL A 219 -7.38 -5.72 -16.06
CA VAL A 219 -8.72 -5.96 -16.61
C VAL A 219 -8.98 -5.26 -17.95
N ASP A 220 -8.12 -4.30 -18.32
CA ASP A 220 -8.26 -3.45 -19.49
C ASP A 220 -7.20 -3.76 -20.56
N ASP A 221 -6.38 -4.82 -20.37
CA ASP A 221 -5.25 -5.20 -21.26
C ASP A 221 -4.28 -4.02 -21.53
N ALA A 222 -3.95 -3.30 -20.45
CA ALA A 222 -3.16 -2.06 -20.49
C ALA A 222 -1.65 -2.29 -20.34
N THR A 223 -1.21 -3.53 -20.06
CA THR A 223 0.19 -3.88 -19.84
C THR A 223 0.59 -5.14 -20.61
N ASP A 224 1.89 -5.37 -20.75
CA ASP A 224 2.50 -6.58 -21.29
C ASP A 224 2.82 -7.64 -20.20
N ALA A 225 2.19 -7.54 -19.05
CA ALA A 225 2.50 -8.37 -17.88
C ALA A 225 2.31 -9.89 -18.16
N GLU A 226 1.28 -10.25 -18.91
CA GLU A 226 1.04 -11.65 -19.29
C GLU A 226 2.14 -12.19 -20.22
N PHE A 227 2.59 -11.37 -21.15
CA PHE A 227 3.69 -11.73 -22.05
C PHE A 227 5.01 -11.87 -21.28
N ALA A 228 5.35 -10.91 -20.42
CA ALA A 228 6.54 -10.95 -19.57
C ALA A 228 6.53 -12.17 -18.63
N LEU A 229 5.36 -12.54 -18.10
CA LEU A 229 5.16 -13.75 -17.31
C LEU A 229 5.46 -15.02 -18.12
N GLN A 230 4.98 -15.10 -19.36
CA GLN A 230 5.22 -16.25 -20.24
C GLN A 230 6.70 -16.37 -20.62
N GLU A 231 7.39 -15.27 -20.90
CA GLU A 231 8.84 -15.29 -21.19
C GLU A 231 9.64 -15.82 -20.00
N LEU A 232 9.37 -15.34 -18.79
CA LEU A 232 10.02 -15.80 -17.56
C LEU A 232 9.81 -17.31 -17.32
N LEU A 233 8.62 -17.81 -17.56
CA LEU A 233 8.31 -19.24 -17.44
C LEU A 233 9.01 -20.08 -18.52
N ALA A 234 9.22 -19.53 -19.71
CA ALA A 234 9.90 -20.21 -20.83
C ALA A 234 11.43 -20.31 -20.63
N GLU A 235 12.05 -19.45 -19.82
CA GLU A 235 13.48 -19.47 -19.48
C GLU A 235 13.91 -20.63 -18.59
N GLY A 236 13.01 -21.60 -18.31
CA GLY A 236 13.34 -22.88 -17.65
C GLY A 236 13.44 -22.80 -16.14
N LEU A 237 12.63 -21.98 -15.51
CA LEU A 237 12.45 -21.94 -14.05
C LEU A 237 11.54 -23.08 -13.57
N ASP A 238 11.73 -24.29 -14.11
CA ASP A 238 10.94 -25.49 -13.77
C ASP A 238 10.99 -25.88 -12.28
N ASP A 239 11.95 -25.35 -11.52
CA ASP A 239 12.09 -25.54 -10.07
C ASP A 239 11.55 -24.37 -9.23
N VAL A 240 11.12 -23.27 -9.84
CA VAL A 240 10.41 -22.19 -9.15
C VAL A 240 8.94 -22.57 -9.12
N VAL A 241 8.50 -23.11 -8.00
CA VAL A 241 7.07 -23.39 -7.80
C VAL A 241 6.34 -22.07 -7.75
N VAL A 242 5.77 -21.74 -8.87
CA VAL A 242 4.91 -20.56 -9.09
C VAL A 242 3.69 -20.69 -8.18
N PRO A 243 3.36 -19.71 -7.33
CA PRO A 243 2.03 -19.68 -6.74
C PRO A 243 1.02 -19.68 -7.89
N ALA A 244 0.08 -20.60 -7.88
CA ALA A 244 -0.98 -20.61 -8.88
C ALA A 244 -1.67 -19.23 -8.88
N PRO A 245 -2.07 -18.69 -10.05
CA PRO A 245 -2.93 -17.51 -10.08
C PRO A 245 -4.10 -17.77 -9.15
N VAL A 246 -4.52 -16.73 -8.41
CA VAL A 246 -5.69 -16.82 -7.55
C VAL A 246 -6.85 -17.23 -8.45
N GLN A 247 -7.07 -18.54 -8.61
CA GLN A 247 -8.34 -19.03 -9.10
C GLN A 247 -9.35 -18.53 -8.08
N GLU A 248 -10.35 -17.81 -8.53
CA GLU A 248 -11.56 -17.64 -7.75
C GLU A 248 -11.99 -19.05 -7.37
N THR A 249 -11.67 -19.44 -6.12
CA THR A 249 -12.20 -20.66 -5.53
C THR A 249 -13.69 -20.55 -5.61
N ALA A 250 -14.38 -21.65 -5.85
CA ALA A 250 -15.83 -21.65 -5.84
C ALA A 250 -16.31 -20.90 -4.59
N ASP A 251 -17.27 -19.99 -4.74
CA ASP A 251 -17.74 -19.03 -3.73
C ASP A 251 -18.09 -19.62 -2.34
N ASP A 252 -18.07 -20.96 -2.21
CA ASP A 252 -18.48 -21.72 -1.03
C ASP A 252 -17.32 -22.36 -0.22
N ASP A 253 -16.05 -22.22 -0.65
CA ASP A 253 -14.95 -22.85 0.09
C ASP A 253 -14.61 -22.09 1.39
N PRO A 254 -14.36 -22.83 2.51
CA PRO A 254 -13.95 -22.21 3.76
C PRO A 254 -12.64 -21.42 3.60
N LEU A 255 -12.54 -20.23 4.22
CA LEU A 255 -11.40 -19.32 4.11
C LEU A 255 -10.03 -20.03 4.24
N LEU A 256 -9.90 -20.91 5.21
CA LEU A 256 -8.61 -21.55 5.47
C LEU A 256 -8.14 -22.50 4.36
N THR A 257 -9.00 -22.94 3.45
CA THR A 257 -8.59 -23.81 2.33
C THR A 257 -7.65 -23.09 1.35
N GLU A 258 -7.69 -21.78 1.33
CA GLU A 258 -6.89 -20.94 0.44
C GLU A 258 -5.43 -20.75 0.91
N TYR A 259 -5.10 -21.05 2.17
CA TYR A 259 -3.81 -20.70 2.78
C TYR A 259 -3.03 -21.94 3.20
N ASP A 260 -1.70 -21.90 3.06
CA ASP A 260 -0.79 -23.00 3.36
C ASP A 260 -0.11 -22.88 4.73
N ALA A 261 -0.15 -21.69 5.38
CA ALA A 261 0.30 -21.47 6.75
C ALA A 261 -0.52 -20.38 7.44
N LEU A 262 -0.58 -20.43 8.78
CA LEU A 262 -1.21 -19.43 9.61
C LEU A 262 -0.17 -18.69 10.44
N LEU A 263 -0.20 -17.35 10.39
CA LEU A 263 0.60 -16.46 11.22
C LEU A 263 -0.34 -15.85 12.26
N LEU A 264 -0.19 -16.22 13.51
CA LEU A 264 -1.17 -15.95 14.56
C LEU A 264 -0.61 -14.91 15.53
N ASP A 265 -1.28 -13.77 15.67
CA ASP A 265 -1.11 -12.94 16.85
C ASP A 265 -1.65 -13.64 18.10
N LEU A 266 -1.32 -13.16 19.27
CA LEU A 266 -1.61 -13.83 20.54
C LEU A 266 -2.67 -13.10 21.37
N ASP A 267 -2.28 -11.97 21.97
CA ASP A 267 -3.13 -11.22 22.90
C ASP A 267 -4.26 -10.52 22.15
N GLY A 268 -5.53 -10.78 22.48
CA GLY A 268 -6.70 -10.26 21.77
C GLY A 268 -7.13 -11.10 20.57
N THR A 269 -6.30 -12.04 20.15
CA THR A 269 -6.56 -12.94 19.01
C THR A 269 -6.83 -14.38 19.47
N LEU A 270 -5.93 -15.01 20.19
CA LEU A 270 -6.12 -16.37 20.71
C LEU A 270 -6.58 -16.40 22.17
N TYR A 271 -6.16 -15.44 22.96
CA TYR A 271 -6.52 -15.32 24.37
C TYR A 271 -6.51 -13.87 24.84
N GLU A 272 -7.17 -13.59 25.95
CA GLU A 272 -7.09 -12.35 26.70
C GLU A 272 -6.70 -12.67 28.14
N GLY A 273 -5.51 -12.24 28.58
CA GLY A 273 -4.98 -12.59 29.91
C GLY A 273 -4.82 -14.09 30.11
N ARG A 274 -5.79 -14.73 30.80
CA ARG A 274 -5.82 -16.18 31.06
C ARG A 274 -7.01 -16.88 30.39
N SER A 275 -7.83 -16.15 29.66
CA SER A 275 -9.05 -16.65 29.04
C SER A 275 -8.83 -16.91 27.56
N VAL A 276 -9.07 -18.13 27.12
CA VAL A 276 -9.02 -18.49 25.70
C VAL A 276 -10.24 -17.89 24.99
N LEU A 277 -10.00 -17.30 23.82
CA LEU A 277 -11.06 -16.68 23.02
C LEU A 277 -11.85 -17.71 22.21
N PRO A 278 -13.13 -17.42 21.87
CA PRO A 278 -13.98 -18.33 21.11
C PRO A 278 -13.35 -18.73 19.77
N GLY A 279 -13.35 -20.03 19.45
CA GLY A 279 -12.82 -20.59 18.21
C GLY A 279 -11.31 -20.79 18.17
N ALA A 280 -10.53 -20.23 19.12
CA ALA A 280 -9.07 -20.26 19.08
C ALA A 280 -8.50 -21.68 19.18
N VAL A 281 -9.04 -22.54 20.06
CA VAL A 281 -8.59 -23.94 20.20
C VAL A 281 -8.90 -24.72 18.92
N ASP A 282 -10.08 -24.56 18.37
CA ASP A 282 -10.47 -25.25 17.14
C ASP A 282 -9.59 -24.83 15.96
N LEU A 283 -9.23 -23.55 15.88
CA LEU A 283 -8.31 -23.03 14.86
C LEU A 283 -6.91 -23.66 15.01
N VAL A 284 -6.36 -23.70 16.22
CA VAL A 284 -4.98 -24.16 16.45
C VAL A 284 -4.88 -25.68 16.36
N ASP A 285 -5.79 -26.43 16.99
CA ASP A 285 -5.63 -27.88 17.15
C ASP A 285 -6.22 -28.71 16.00
N ARG A 286 -7.23 -28.20 15.31
CA ARG A 286 -7.93 -28.94 14.25
C ARG A 286 -7.44 -28.65 12.83
N GLN A 287 -6.57 -27.64 12.66
CA GLN A 287 -6.04 -27.31 11.34
C GLN A 287 -4.70 -28.05 11.10
N PRO A 288 -4.57 -28.82 10.01
CA PRO A 288 -3.35 -29.56 9.70
C PRO A 288 -2.21 -28.67 9.15
N ARG A 289 -2.42 -27.37 9.05
CA ARG A 289 -1.47 -26.43 8.45
C ARG A 289 -0.38 -26.02 9.44
N PRO A 290 0.84 -25.74 8.95
CA PRO A 290 1.87 -25.05 9.73
C PRO A 290 1.33 -23.75 10.32
N ARG A 291 1.65 -23.49 11.57
CA ARG A 291 1.29 -22.27 12.28
C ARG A 291 2.49 -21.66 12.96
N TYR A 292 2.49 -20.34 13.03
CA TYR A 292 3.53 -19.57 13.68
C TYR A 292 2.86 -18.52 14.56
N TYR A 293 3.37 -18.39 15.78
CA TYR A 293 2.89 -17.43 16.76
C TYR A 293 3.77 -16.19 16.73
N VAL A 294 3.21 -15.04 16.35
CA VAL A 294 3.96 -13.81 16.07
C VAL A 294 3.57 -12.74 17.08
N THR A 295 4.46 -12.42 18.02
CA THR A 295 4.15 -11.51 19.11
C THR A 295 5.12 -10.34 19.23
N ASN A 296 4.56 -9.14 19.51
CA ASN A 296 5.32 -7.95 19.90
C ASN A 296 5.85 -8.01 21.34
N ASN A 297 5.42 -9.01 22.10
CA ASN A 297 5.88 -9.17 23.49
C ASN A 297 7.37 -9.57 23.53
N ALA A 298 8.19 -8.68 24.11
CA ALA A 298 9.64 -8.88 24.28
C ALA A 298 10.03 -9.25 25.72
N SER A 299 9.05 -9.44 26.62
CA SER A 299 9.34 -9.74 28.03
C SER A 299 9.40 -11.23 28.35
N ARG A 300 9.10 -12.10 27.35
CA ARG A 300 9.15 -13.56 27.45
C ARG A 300 9.99 -14.14 26.34
N SER A 301 10.74 -15.20 26.63
CA SER A 301 11.42 -15.98 25.59
C SER A 301 10.42 -16.84 24.79
N ALA A 302 10.85 -17.40 23.64
CA ALA A 302 10.01 -18.30 22.84
C ALA A 302 9.55 -19.54 23.64
N GLU A 303 10.40 -20.09 24.50
CA GLU A 303 10.09 -21.20 25.40
C GLU A 303 9.01 -20.82 26.40
N GLN A 304 9.12 -19.62 26.99
CA GLN A 304 8.14 -19.12 27.95
C GLN A 304 6.78 -18.84 27.29
N VAL A 305 6.78 -18.34 26.04
CA VAL A 305 5.56 -18.14 25.26
C VAL A 305 4.92 -19.49 24.93
N ALA A 306 5.71 -20.46 24.41
CA ALA A 306 5.20 -21.80 24.10
C ALA A 306 4.66 -22.51 25.36
N ALA A 307 5.33 -22.40 26.50
CA ALA A 307 4.85 -22.95 27.78
C ALA A 307 3.54 -22.27 28.24
N HIS A 308 3.41 -20.96 28.05
CA HIS A 308 2.16 -20.25 28.37
C HIS A 308 1.02 -20.70 27.45
N LEU A 309 1.24 -20.82 26.16
CA LEU A 309 0.27 -21.36 25.20
C LEU A 309 -0.16 -22.79 25.59
N GLY A 310 0.82 -23.65 25.96
CA GLY A 310 0.54 -25.00 26.46
C GLY A 310 -0.34 -25.01 27.71
N ALA A 311 -0.13 -24.07 28.64
CA ALA A 311 -0.96 -23.93 29.85
C ALA A 311 -2.41 -23.47 29.54
N LEU A 312 -2.61 -22.79 28.41
CA LEU A 312 -3.92 -22.39 27.89
C LEU A 312 -4.59 -23.48 27.04
N GLY A 313 -3.92 -24.61 26.78
CA GLY A 313 -4.43 -25.73 26.01
C GLY A 313 -4.03 -25.74 24.54
N PHE A 314 -3.18 -24.83 24.08
CA PHE A 314 -2.70 -24.81 22.69
C PHE A 314 -1.46 -25.70 22.51
N ALA A 315 -1.41 -26.48 21.44
CA ALA A 315 -0.19 -27.15 21.03
C ALA A 315 0.78 -26.12 20.41
N ALA A 316 1.88 -25.83 21.07
CA ALA A 316 2.90 -24.89 20.62
C ALA A 316 4.31 -25.37 20.96
N SER A 317 5.24 -25.23 20.01
CA SER A 317 6.68 -25.44 20.23
C SER A 317 7.43 -24.10 20.17
N PRO A 318 8.59 -23.97 20.83
CA PRO A 318 9.38 -22.74 20.75
C PRO A 318 9.78 -22.37 19.32
N ASP A 319 9.97 -23.33 18.42
CA ASP A 319 10.33 -23.09 17.02
C ASP A 319 9.20 -22.46 16.21
N GLU A 320 7.95 -22.61 16.66
CA GLU A 320 6.77 -21.99 16.07
C GLU A 320 6.55 -20.55 16.57
N VAL A 321 7.33 -20.11 17.57
CA VAL A 321 7.17 -18.77 18.18
C VAL A 321 8.20 -17.80 17.61
N VAL A 322 7.72 -16.65 17.16
CA VAL A 322 8.53 -15.52 16.70
C VAL A 322 8.24 -14.32 17.59
N THR A 323 9.22 -13.91 18.39
CA THR A 323 9.09 -12.75 19.29
C THR A 323 9.83 -11.55 18.74
N SER A 324 9.35 -10.36 19.07
CA SER A 324 10.05 -9.11 18.74
C SER A 324 11.42 -8.99 19.42
N ALA A 325 11.65 -9.71 20.53
CA ALA A 325 12.96 -9.80 21.20
C ALA A 325 13.98 -10.54 20.35
N GLN A 326 13.63 -11.74 19.83
CA GLN A 326 14.49 -12.53 18.92
C GLN A 326 14.88 -11.72 17.68
N VAL A 327 13.88 -11.09 17.04
CA VAL A 327 14.09 -10.29 15.82
C VAL A 327 14.93 -9.05 16.13
N GLY A 328 14.69 -8.37 17.26
CA GLY A 328 15.48 -7.24 17.70
C GLY A 328 16.95 -7.60 17.96
N ALA A 329 17.22 -8.72 18.61
CA ALA A 329 18.58 -9.20 18.86
C ALA A 329 19.32 -9.49 17.55
N ARG A 330 18.68 -10.17 16.57
CA ARG A 330 19.26 -10.39 15.23
C ARG A 330 19.52 -9.09 14.48
N LEU A 331 18.56 -8.18 14.51
CA LEU A 331 18.66 -6.87 13.85
C LEU A 331 19.85 -6.06 14.40
N VAL A 332 20.15 -6.18 15.69
CA VAL A 332 21.37 -5.59 16.28
C VAL A 332 22.60 -6.34 15.79
N ALA A 333 22.61 -7.68 15.83
CA ALA A 333 23.76 -8.50 15.44
C ALA A 333 24.19 -8.29 13.98
N GLU A 334 23.23 -8.03 13.09
CA GLU A 334 23.48 -7.73 11.68
C GLU A 334 24.16 -6.35 11.45
N ARG A 335 24.07 -5.44 12.43
CA ARG A 335 24.49 -4.04 12.27
C ARG A 335 25.68 -3.64 13.15
N VAL A 336 26.13 -4.50 14.06
CA VAL A 336 27.30 -4.28 14.91
C VAL A 336 28.33 -5.37 14.73
N ALA A 337 29.56 -5.13 15.19
CA ALA A 337 30.61 -6.15 15.14
C ALA A 337 30.28 -7.33 16.07
N ALA A 338 30.73 -8.55 15.70
CA ALA A 338 30.58 -9.71 16.56
C ALA A 338 31.23 -9.47 17.95
N GLY A 339 30.54 -9.88 19.02
CA GLY A 339 30.95 -9.63 20.40
C GLY A 339 30.84 -8.20 20.89
N ALA A 340 30.18 -7.31 20.10
CA ALA A 340 29.97 -5.92 20.50
C ALA A 340 29.11 -5.82 21.77
N ARG A 341 29.38 -4.79 22.56
CA ARG A 341 28.57 -4.48 23.75
C ARG A 341 27.24 -3.84 23.35
N VAL A 342 26.15 -4.31 23.95
CA VAL A 342 24.80 -3.82 23.72
C VAL A 342 24.15 -3.47 25.04
N LEU A 343 23.76 -2.22 25.18
CA LEU A 343 22.99 -1.77 26.35
C LEU A 343 21.55 -2.29 26.21
N VAL A 344 21.10 -3.07 27.19
CA VAL A 344 19.80 -3.69 27.20
C VAL A 344 18.89 -3.01 28.21
N VAL A 345 17.84 -2.35 27.70
CA VAL A 345 16.73 -1.82 28.48
C VAL A 345 15.52 -2.71 28.26
N GLY A 346 15.14 -3.50 29.26
CA GLY A 346 14.05 -4.46 29.13
C GLY A 346 14.19 -5.65 30.08
N ALA A 347 13.35 -6.67 29.86
CA ALA A 347 13.34 -7.90 30.67
C ALA A 347 14.63 -8.73 30.53
N SER A 348 14.85 -9.67 31.47
CA SER A 348 15.99 -10.59 31.43
C SER A 348 16.03 -11.46 30.16
N SER A 349 14.86 -11.86 29.66
CA SER A 349 14.74 -12.59 28.38
C SER A 349 15.34 -11.85 27.19
N LEU A 350 15.18 -10.52 27.11
CA LEU A 350 15.80 -9.73 26.05
C LEU A 350 17.34 -9.71 26.17
N ARG A 351 17.86 -9.72 27.40
CA ARG A 351 19.30 -9.83 27.65
C ARG A 351 19.85 -11.21 27.22
N GLU A 352 19.07 -12.27 27.46
CA GLU A 352 19.40 -13.63 27.03
C GLU A 352 19.42 -13.74 25.50
N GLU A 353 18.47 -13.10 24.79
CA GLU A 353 18.45 -13.07 23.33
C GLU A 353 19.69 -12.35 22.75
N ILE A 354 20.12 -11.24 23.34
CA ILE A 354 21.35 -10.53 22.94
C ILE A 354 22.60 -11.43 23.15
N ALA A 355 22.67 -12.12 24.28
CA ALA A 355 23.76 -13.07 24.53
C ALA A 355 23.72 -14.26 23.56
N GLY A 356 22.51 -14.75 23.24
CA GLY A 356 22.28 -15.87 22.33
C GLY A 356 22.75 -15.62 20.90
N VAL A 357 22.74 -14.36 20.44
CA VAL A 357 23.29 -13.98 19.13
C VAL A 357 24.79 -13.62 19.17
N GLY A 358 25.48 -13.91 20.29
CA GLY A 358 26.93 -13.72 20.44
C GLY A 358 27.37 -12.29 20.71
N LEU A 359 26.47 -11.45 21.25
CA LEU A 359 26.75 -10.07 21.67
C LEU A 359 26.89 -9.98 23.19
N GLU A 360 27.56 -8.94 23.73
CA GLU A 360 27.79 -8.74 25.16
C GLU A 360 26.75 -7.78 25.75
N PRO A 361 25.75 -8.25 26.55
CA PRO A 361 24.75 -7.37 27.15
C PRO A 361 25.35 -6.58 28.32
N VAL A 362 25.26 -5.25 28.25
CA VAL A 362 25.68 -4.30 29.31
C VAL A 362 24.51 -3.50 29.85
N ALA A 363 24.74 -2.74 30.95
CA ALA A 363 23.69 -1.96 31.62
C ALA A 363 24.00 -0.47 31.67
N SER A 364 25.22 -0.04 31.33
CA SER A 364 25.63 1.37 31.44
C SER A 364 26.13 1.91 30.10
N ALA A 365 25.83 3.18 29.82
CA ALA A 365 26.39 3.92 28.70
C ALA A 365 27.92 4.13 28.82
N ASP A 366 28.47 4.02 30.04
CA ASP A 366 29.91 4.13 30.27
C ASP A 366 30.68 2.87 29.81
N ASP A 367 29.99 1.75 29.58
CA ASP A 367 30.55 0.56 28.93
C ASP A 367 30.78 0.77 27.45
N GLN A 368 30.45 1.94 26.89
CA GLN A 368 30.58 2.30 25.47
C GLN A 368 29.88 1.29 24.55
N PRO A 369 28.57 1.04 24.72
CA PRO A 369 27.84 0.10 23.88
C PRO A 369 27.79 0.55 22.43
N ALA A 370 27.94 -0.39 21.49
CA ALA A 370 27.77 -0.13 20.07
C ALA A 370 26.29 0.04 19.69
N ALA A 371 25.39 -0.56 20.50
CA ALA A 371 23.95 -0.46 20.31
C ALA A 371 23.21 -0.39 21.63
N VAL A 372 21.98 0.15 21.56
CA VAL A 372 20.93 0.06 22.59
C VAL A 372 19.80 -0.77 22.02
N ILE A 373 19.34 -1.78 22.75
CA ILE A 373 18.08 -2.47 22.50
C ILE A 373 17.10 -2.18 23.61
N GLN A 374 15.87 -1.76 23.24
CA GLN A 374 14.84 -1.37 24.17
C GLN A 374 13.57 -2.20 23.97
N GLY A 375 13.14 -2.89 25.04
CA GLY A 375 11.91 -3.65 25.13
C GLY A 375 11.20 -3.38 26.46
N HIS A 376 9.98 -3.90 26.58
CA HIS A 376 9.18 -3.71 27.78
C HIS A 376 9.74 -4.48 28.99
N SER A 377 9.78 -3.81 30.14
CA SER A 377 9.87 -4.42 31.46
C SER A 377 9.10 -3.57 32.45
N PRO A 378 8.36 -4.17 33.40
CA PRO A 378 7.69 -3.41 34.47
C PRO A 378 8.67 -2.71 35.39
N ASP A 379 9.93 -3.14 35.44
CA ASP A 379 10.99 -2.61 36.29
C ASP A 379 11.77 -1.46 35.62
N THR A 380 11.51 -1.16 34.33
CA THR A 380 12.17 -0.06 33.61
C THR A 380 11.75 1.28 34.19
N GLY A 381 12.72 2.04 34.67
CA GLY A 381 12.50 3.36 35.26
C GLY A 381 13.36 4.45 34.63
N TRP A 382 13.42 5.59 35.32
CA TRP A 382 14.17 6.76 34.84
C TRP A 382 15.67 6.47 34.64
N ALA A 383 16.27 5.62 35.49
CA ALA A 383 17.69 5.32 35.43
C ALA A 383 18.05 4.59 34.13
N GLU A 384 17.32 3.51 33.79
CA GLU A 384 17.57 2.72 32.60
C GLU A 384 17.30 3.52 31.32
N LEU A 385 16.24 4.34 31.29
CA LEU A 385 15.93 5.21 30.16
C LEU A 385 17.00 6.30 29.98
N SER A 386 17.60 6.78 31.09
CA SER A 386 18.70 7.75 31.03
C SER A 386 19.99 7.15 30.47
N GLU A 387 20.34 5.91 30.86
CA GLU A 387 21.46 5.19 30.26
C GLU A 387 21.25 4.97 28.74
N ALA A 388 20.04 4.59 28.33
CA ALA A 388 19.70 4.48 26.90
C ALA A 388 19.89 5.83 26.18
N ALA A 389 19.36 6.92 26.75
CA ALA A 389 19.48 8.24 26.14
C ALA A 389 20.94 8.71 26.02
N LEU A 390 21.77 8.46 27.05
CA LEU A 390 23.19 8.75 27.01
C LEU A 390 23.93 7.97 25.94
N ALA A 391 23.66 6.66 25.79
CA ALA A 391 24.29 5.82 24.79
C ALA A 391 23.88 6.22 23.36
N VAL A 392 22.58 6.47 23.14
CA VAL A 392 22.05 6.95 21.86
C VAL A 392 22.64 8.32 21.48
N ALA A 393 22.72 9.25 22.41
CA ALA A 393 23.32 10.57 22.20
C ALA A 393 24.84 10.48 21.86
N ARG A 394 25.53 9.43 22.31
CA ARG A 394 26.92 9.13 21.98
C ARG A 394 27.08 8.40 20.62
N GLY A 395 25.98 8.14 19.91
CA GLY A 395 25.99 7.54 18.58
C GLY A 395 25.81 6.02 18.54
N ALA A 396 25.37 5.38 19.64
CA ALA A 396 25.02 3.97 19.62
C ALA A 396 23.81 3.73 18.71
N LEU A 397 23.83 2.62 17.95
CA LEU A 397 22.65 2.15 17.20
C LEU A 397 21.49 1.94 18.18
N TRP A 398 20.30 2.43 17.85
CA TRP A 398 19.13 2.24 18.69
C TRP A 398 18.09 1.35 18.03
N VAL A 399 17.72 0.24 18.68
CA VAL A 399 16.70 -0.72 18.25
C VAL A 399 15.62 -0.81 19.32
N ALA A 400 14.35 -0.66 18.93
CA ALA A 400 13.19 -0.94 19.76
C ALA A 400 12.56 -2.26 19.35
N THR A 401 12.23 -3.12 20.32
CA THR A 401 11.56 -4.39 20.03
C THR A 401 10.15 -4.17 19.49
N ASN A 402 9.45 -3.15 19.96
CA ASN A 402 8.16 -2.68 19.45
C ASN A 402 7.94 -1.22 19.85
N THR A 403 6.90 -0.60 19.30
CA THR A 403 6.47 0.77 19.62
C THR A 403 5.04 0.84 20.15
N ASP A 404 4.53 -0.25 20.73
CA ASP A 404 3.20 -0.31 21.32
C ASP A 404 3.11 0.66 22.49
N THR A 405 2.28 1.69 22.35
CA THR A 405 2.18 2.77 23.35
C THR A 405 1.52 2.33 24.64
N THR A 406 0.65 1.32 24.56
CA THR A 406 -0.09 0.77 25.68
C THR A 406 0.08 -0.74 25.79
N LEU A 407 -0.09 -1.28 26.99
CA LEU A 407 -0.11 -2.70 27.29
C LEU A 407 -1.48 -3.04 27.90
N PRO A 408 -2.32 -3.86 27.24
CA PRO A 408 -3.58 -4.32 27.80
C PRO A 408 -3.35 -5.22 29.01
N THR A 409 -4.10 -5.00 30.08
CA THR A 409 -4.10 -5.82 31.29
C THR A 409 -5.50 -5.90 31.90
N GLU A 410 -5.72 -6.82 32.83
CA GLU A 410 -6.97 -6.93 33.61
C GLU A 410 -7.35 -5.63 34.37
N ARG A 411 -6.38 -4.74 34.60
CA ARG A 411 -6.57 -3.44 35.26
C ARG A 411 -6.84 -2.30 34.27
N GLY A 412 -6.82 -2.56 32.95
CA GLY A 412 -6.91 -1.60 31.88
C GLY A 412 -5.57 -1.42 31.14
N LEU A 413 -5.48 -0.36 30.35
CA LEU A 413 -4.31 -0.07 29.54
C LEU A 413 -3.18 0.52 30.40
N LEU A 414 -2.06 -0.18 30.49
CA LEU A 414 -0.82 0.30 31.13
C LEU A 414 0.14 0.90 30.09
N VAL A 415 1.21 1.51 30.57
CA VAL A 415 2.28 2.08 29.74
C VAL A 415 3.01 0.97 28.99
N GLY A 416 3.01 1.03 27.66
CA GLY A 416 3.73 0.11 26.78
C GLY A 416 5.16 0.56 26.49
N ASN A 417 5.92 -0.28 25.80
CA ASN A 417 7.30 0.01 25.41
C ASN A 417 7.39 1.28 24.54
N GLY A 418 6.44 1.50 23.64
CA GLY A 418 6.41 2.67 22.76
C GLY A 418 6.38 4.00 23.50
N SER A 419 5.70 4.08 24.65
CA SER A 419 5.71 5.28 25.50
C SER A 419 7.09 5.52 26.13
N MET A 420 7.82 4.47 26.51
CA MET A 420 9.19 4.57 27.01
C MET A 420 10.18 4.90 25.88
N VAL A 421 9.96 4.36 24.69
CA VAL A 421 10.69 4.72 23.45
C VAL A 421 10.50 6.21 23.15
N ALA A 422 9.27 6.72 23.24
CA ALA A 422 8.99 8.14 23.03
C ALA A 422 9.73 9.06 24.03
N ALA A 423 9.92 8.62 25.26
CA ALA A 423 10.70 9.37 26.26
C ALA A 423 12.17 9.50 25.83
N VAL A 424 12.81 8.41 25.39
CA VAL A 424 14.20 8.42 24.89
C VAL A 424 14.29 9.22 23.59
N ALA A 425 13.34 9.04 22.64
CA ALA A 425 13.28 9.80 21.40
C ALA A 425 13.20 11.33 21.66
N THR A 426 12.35 11.75 22.61
CA THR A 426 12.21 13.16 22.99
C THR A 426 13.51 13.72 23.59
N ALA A 427 14.22 12.92 24.39
CA ALA A 427 15.46 13.34 25.05
C ALA A 427 16.65 13.43 24.06
N THR A 428 16.67 12.62 23.01
CA THR A 428 17.82 12.48 22.10
C THR A 428 17.60 13.09 20.72
N GLY A 429 16.35 13.31 20.30
CA GLY A 429 15.99 13.67 18.93
C GLY A 429 16.17 12.51 17.92
N ALA A 430 16.50 11.31 18.38
CA ALA A 430 16.73 10.14 17.52
C ALA A 430 15.47 9.27 17.42
N ALA A 431 15.38 8.46 16.35
CA ALA A 431 14.36 7.45 16.17
C ALA A 431 15.01 6.04 16.14
N PRO A 432 14.41 5.02 16.79
CA PRO A 432 14.94 3.67 16.74
C PRO A 432 14.60 2.96 15.43
N ALA A 433 15.40 1.96 15.07
CA ALA A 433 14.95 0.90 14.19
C ALA A 433 13.98 -0.01 14.96
N VAL A 434 12.84 -0.35 14.40
CA VAL A 434 11.80 -1.15 15.06
C VAL A 434 11.85 -2.59 14.54
N ALA A 435 11.83 -3.56 15.46
CA ALA A 435 11.90 -4.98 15.14
C ALA A 435 10.51 -5.63 14.98
N GLY A 436 9.55 -5.29 15.86
CA GLY A 436 8.21 -5.88 15.94
C GLY A 436 7.22 -5.28 14.94
N LYS A 437 6.02 -5.89 14.86
CA LYS A 437 4.89 -5.40 14.05
C LYS A 437 4.59 -3.91 14.36
N PRO A 438 4.25 -3.08 13.37
CA PRO A 438 4.03 -3.38 11.96
C PRO A 438 5.31 -3.40 11.13
N ALA A 439 6.50 -3.19 11.72
CA ALA A 439 7.74 -3.11 10.97
C ALA A 439 8.09 -4.45 10.29
N ALA A 440 8.64 -4.34 9.07
CA ALA A 440 8.96 -5.49 8.23
C ALA A 440 9.89 -6.57 8.83
N PRO A 441 10.83 -6.29 9.78
CA PRO A 441 11.75 -7.32 10.24
C PRO A 441 11.07 -8.57 10.82
N ILE A 442 10.07 -8.41 11.71
CA ILE A 442 9.39 -9.59 12.31
C ILE A 442 8.57 -10.35 11.27
N MET A 443 7.96 -9.63 10.33
CA MET A 443 7.18 -10.25 9.25
C MET A 443 8.09 -11.05 8.31
N ARG A 444 9.24 -10.51 7.91
CA ARG A 444 10.23 -11.22 7.10
C ARG A 444 10.77 -12.45 7.81
N GLU A 445 11.03 -12.37 9.11
CA GLU A 445 11.49 -13.49 9.91
C GLU A 445 10.48 -14.64 9.91
N VAL A 446 9.20 -14.37 10.15
CA VAL A 446 8.17 -15.40 10.17
C VAL A 446 7.93 -15.99 8.78
N LEU A 447 7.99 -15.17 7.72
CA LEU A 447 7.88 -15.63 6.34
C LEU A 447 9.06 -16.56 5.97
N ALA A 448 10.28 -16.20 6.35
CA ALA A 448 11.46 -17.05 6.13
C ALA A 448 11.38 -18.39 6.89
N ARG A 449 10.88 -18.38 8.13
CA ARG A 449 10.70 -19.62 8.93
C ARG A 449 9.59 -20.50 8.37
N SER A 450 8.45 -19.91 8.01
CA SER A 450 7.29 -20.66 7.53
C SER A 450 7.54 -21.30 6.16
N ARG A 451 8.37 -20.68 5.32
CA ARG A 451 8.53 -21.03 3.90
C ARG A 451 7.20 -21.14 3.18
N SER A 452 6.20 -20.45 3.69
CA SER A 452 4.85 -20.42 3.13
C SER A 452 4.83 -19.58 1.86
N ARG A 453 4.00 -20.00 0.92
CA ARG A 453 3.75 -19.27 -0.32
C ARG A 453 2.49 -18.43 -0.23
N ARG A 454 1.57 -18.86 0.61
CA ARG A 454 0.28 -18.22 0.80
C ARG A 454 -0.10 -18.21 2.28
N PRO A 455 0.62 -17.46 3.12
CA PRO A 455 0.31 -17.35 4.53
C PRO A 455 -0.88 -16.42 4.75
N LEU A 456 -1.69 -16.70 5.78
CA LEU A 456 -2.70 -15.80 6.31
C LEU A 456 -2.26 -15.28 7.67
N LEU A 457 -2.14 -13.96 7.83
CA LEU A 457 -1.97 -13.36 9.14
C LEU A 457 -3.34 -13.16 9.79
N ILE A 458 -3.47 -13.59 11.05
CA ILE A 458 -4.68 -13.41 11.87
C ILE A 458 -4.31 -12.58 13.08
N GLY A 459 -4.98 -11.45 13.28
CA GLY A 459 -4.71 -10.52 14.38
C GLY A 459 -5.90 -9.63 14.70
N ASP A 460 -5.84 -8.91 15.83
CA ASP A 460 -6.91 -8.05 16.33
C ASP A 460 -6.62 -6.55 16.18
N ARG A 461 -5.41 -6.19 15.72
CA ARG A 461 -4.98 -4.80 15.68
C ARG A 461 -4.70 -4.32 14.27
N LEU A 462 -5.31 -3.17 13.93
CA LEU A 462 -5.07 -2.50 12.64
C LEU A 462 -3.65 -1.93 12.51
N ASP A 463 -3.13 -1.36 13.61
CA ASP A 463 -1.86 -0.62 13.64
C ASP A 463 -0.61 -1.50 13.80
N THR A 464 -0.77 -2.79 14.02
CA THR A 464 0.35 -3.74 14.13
C THR A 464 0.19 -4.91 13.19
N ASP A 465 -0.89 -5.69 13.33
CA ASP A 465 -1.08 -6.93 12.57
C ASP A 465 -1.42 -6.64 11.12
N ILE A 466 -2.45 -5.84 10.89
CA ILE A 466 -2.95 -5.57 9.54
C ILE A 466 -1.96 -4.71 8.77
N GLU A 467 -1.44 -3.63 9.40
CA GLU A 467 -0.40 -2.79 8.78
C GLU A 467 0.87 -3.61 8.49
N GLY A 468 1.26 -4.51 9.39
CA GLY A 468 2.40 -5.41 9.20
C GLY A 468 2.20 -6.42 8.06
N ALA A 469 1.01 -7.00 7.92
CA ALA A 469 0.68 -7.88 6.80
C ALA A 469 0.73 -7.12 5.47
N ASN A 470 0.09 -5.94 5.43
CA ASN A 470 0.08 -5.08 4.24
C ASN A 470 1.50 -4.64 3.85
N ALA A 471 2.37 -4.33 4.82
CA ALA A 471 3.75 -3.92 4.57
C ALA A 471 4.61 -4.99 3.87
N VAL A 472 4.22 -6.27 3.94
CA VAL A 472 4.90 -7.38 3.27
C VAL A 472 4.04 -8.06 2.20
N GLY A 473 2.87 -7.50 1.87
CA GLY A 473 2.00 -7.95 0.78
C GLY A 473 1.32 -9.31 1.01
N ILE A 474 0.98 -9.67 2.26
CA ILE A 474 0.24 -10.90 2.56
C ILE A 474 -1.19 -10.61 3.01
N ASP A 475 -2.08 -11.56 2.75
CA ASP A 475 -3.46 -11.48 3.19
C ASP A 475 -3.60 -11.48 4.72
N SER A 476 -4.58 -10.74 5.22
CA SER A 476 -4.85 -10.63 6.66
C SER A 476 -6.32 -10.83 7.00
N LEU A 477 -6.57 -11.47 8.14
CA LEU A 477 -7.86 -11.60 8.77
C LEU A 477 -7.88 -10.82 10.08
N LEU A 478 -8.73 -9.80 10.15
CA LEU A 478 -8.98 -9.09 11.40
C LEU A 478 -10.05 -9.80 12.22
N VAL A 479 -9.76 -10.04 13.51
CA VAL A 479 -10.75 -10.47 14.50
C VAL A 479 -11.13 -9.30 15.40
N LEU A 480 -12.41 -9.18 15.78
CA LEU A 480 -12.91 -8.09 16.62
C LEU A 480 -12.98 -8.46 18.10
N THR A 481 -12.15 -9.40 18.52
CA THR A 481 -12.12 -9.90 19.91
C THR A 481 -11.18 -9.11 20.82
N GLY A 482 -10.32 -8.26 20.25
CA GLY A 482 -9.33 -7.50 21.01
C GLY A 482 -9.51 -5.98 20.90
N VAL A 483 -8.49 -5.27 20.46
CA VAL A 483 -8.42 -3.80 20.51
C VAL A 483 -9.28 -3.12 19.46
N THR A 484 -9.39 -3.69 18.27
CA THR A 484 -10.06 -3.03 17.14
C THR A 484 -11.58 -3.16 17.24
N THR A 485 -12.29 -2.05 17.13
CA THR A 485 -13.74 -2.00 17.03
C THR A 485 -14.19 -1.95 15.57
N ALA A 486 -15.43 -2.38 15.28
CA ALA A 486 -15.98 -2.26 13.92
C ALA A 486 -15.98 -0.80 13.41
N ARG A 487 -16.20 0.18 14.30
CA ARG A 487 -16.11 1.61 13.94
C ARG A 487 -14.69 2.03 13.57
N ALA A 488 -13.68 1.58 14.30
CA ALA A 488 -12.28 1.86 13.98
C ALA A 488 -11.88 1.25 12.63
N LEU A 489 -12.37 0.04 12.34
CA LEU A 489 -12.16 -0.63 11.06
C LEU A 489 -12.76 0.17 9.89
N LEU A 490 -14.00 0.64 10.01
CA LEU A 490 -14.63 1.46 8.96
C LEU A 490 -13.84 2.75 8.64
N MET A 491 -13.11 3.27 9.62
CA MET A 491 -12.29 4.48 9.49
C MET A 491 -10.83 4.18 9.19
N ALA A 492 -10.47 2.92 8.92
CA ALA A 492 -9.10 2.52 8.71
C ALA A 492 -8.51 3.14 7.44
N PRO A 493 -7.32 3.77 7.53
CA PRO A 493 -6.61 4.26 6.37
C PRO A 493 -6.12 3.07 5.51
N PRO A 494 -5.79 3.28 4.24
CA PRO A 494 -5.50 2.20 3.29
C PRO A 494 -4.49 1.16 3.80
N GLU A 495 -3.40 1.59 4.42
CA GLU A 495 -2.33 0.73 4.95
C GLU A 495 -2.77 -0.19 6.10
N ARG A 496 -3.95 0.06 6.70
CA ARG A 496 -4.54 -0.67 7.83
C ARG A 496 -5.84 -1.40 7.46
N ARG A 497 -6.11 -1.59 6.19
CA ARG A 497 -7.31 -2.29 5.71
C ARG A 497 -7.02 -3.78 5.58
N PRO A 498 -7.71 -4.67 6.31
CA PRO A 498 -7.52 -6.11 6.19
C PRO A 498 -8.18 -6.67 4.93
N THR A 499 -7.73 -7.86 4.50
CA THR A 499 -8.36 -8.61 3.41
C THR A 499 -9.72 -9.18 3.85
N TYR A 500 -9.76 -9.70 5.09
CA TYR A 500 -10.94 -10.35 5.67
C TYR A 500 -11.24 -9.81 7.06
N VAL A 501 -12.48 -9.94 7.50
CA VAL A 501 -12.91 -9.61 8.87
C VAL A 501 -13.93 -10.60 9.40
N VAL A 502 -13.77 -10.96 10.70
CA VAL A 502 -14.73 -11.76 11.47
C VAL A 502 -14.96 -11.15 12.84
N GLY A 503 -16.10 -11.45 13.46
CA GLY A 503 -16.37 -11.05 14.84
C GLY A 503 -15.45 -11.75 15.84
N ASP A 504 -15.31 -13.07 15.71
CA ASP A 504 -14.39 -13.93 16.46
C ASP A 504 -13.96 -15.12 15.60
N LEU A 505 -13.05 -15.97 16.10
CA LEU A 505 -12.52 -17.10 15.34
C LEU A 505 -13.51 -18.23 15.06
N THR A 506 -14.70 -18.24 15.67
CA THR A 506 -15.76 -19.21 15.30
C THR A 506 -16.30 -18.94 13.90
N GLY A 507 -16.25 -17.66 13.45
CA GLY A 507 -16.69 -17.23 12.13
C GLY A 507 -15.78 -17.65 10.98
N ILE A 508 -14.57 -18.15 11.25
CA ILE A 508 -13.57 -18.48 10.22
C ILE A 508 -13.97 -19.68 9.32
N SER A 509 -14.99 -20.43 9.75
CA SER A 509 -15.57 -21.54 9.00
C SER A 509 -16.58 -21.08 7.92
N ALA A 510 -16.93 -19.80 7.90
CA ALA A 510 -17.79 -19.26 6.85
C ALA A 510 -17.05 -19.24 5.50
N PRO A 511 -17.78 -19.18 4.37
CA PRO A 511 -17.18 -19.04 3.05
C PRO A 511 -16.23 -17.84 2.97
N ALA A 512 -15.10 -18.00 2.28
CA ALA A 512 -14.12 -16.93 2.12
C ALA A 512 -14.73 -15.65 1.51
N SER A 513 -15.64 -15.81 0.55
CA SER A 513 -16.38 -14.72 -0.10
C SER A 513 -17.19 -13.86 0.88
N SER A 514 -17.81 -14.48 1.90
CA SER A 514 -18.58 -13.77 2.93
C SER A 514 -17.73 -12.94 3.88
N LEU A 515 -16.47 -13.34 4.08
CA LEU A 515 -15.54 -12.70 5.00
C LEU A 515 -14.66 -11.65 4.32
N ARG A 516 -14.48 -11.78 3.00
CA ARG A 516 -13.68 -10.86 2.19
C ARG A 516 -14.32 -9.47 2.13
N ILE A 517 -13.54 -8.45 2.42
CA ILE A 517 -14.01 -7.07 2.30
C ILE A 517 -14.14 -6.71 0.83
N GLY A 518 -15.39 -6.54 0.39
CA GLY A 518 -15.76 -6.33 -0.99
C GLY A 518 -17.26 -6.12 -1.17
N ARG A 519 -17.73 -6.08 -2.41
CA ARG A 519 -19.18 -6.06 -2.69
C ARG A 519 -19.80 -7.36 -2.21
N GLN A 520 -20.87 -7.24 -1.43
CA GLN A 520 -21.62 -8.36 -0.89
C GLN A 520 -23.03 -8.37 -1.49
N PRO A 521 -23.43 -9.40 -2.27
CA PRO A 521 -24.70 -9.40 -3.00
C PRO A 521 -25.94 -9.27 -2.11
N GLY A 522 -25.89 -9.78 -0.88
CA GLY A 522 -26.99 -9.75 0.10
C GLY A 522 -27.25 -8.37 0.71
N TRP A 523 -26.41 -7.37 0.47
CA TRP A 523 -26.50 -6.06 1.10
C TRP A 523 -26.53 -4.92 0.09
N GLN A 524 -27.41 -3.96 0.32
CA GLN A 524 -27.39 -2.66 -0.36
C GLN A 524 -26.90 -1.61 0.61
N VAL A 525 -25.69 -1.10 0.40
CA VAL A 525 -25.09 -0.04 1.21
C VAL A 525 -25.07 1.25 0.38
N THR A 526 -25.62 2.32 0.96
CA THR A 526 -25.60 3.66 0.34
C THR A 526 -24.86 4.61 1.27
N VAL A 527 -23.86 5.29 0.74
CA VAL A 527 -23.09 6.31 1.47
C VAL A 527 -23.40 7.67 0.87
N ALA A 528 -23.90 8.58 1.70
CA ALA A 528 -24.22 9.95 1.32
C ALA A 528 -23.66 10.91 2.38
N GLU A 529 -22.59 11.61 2.07
CA GLU A 529 -21.84 12.45 3.00
C GLU A 529 -21.41 11.63 4.24
N HIS A 530 -21.97 11.94 5.41
CA HIS A 530 -21.70 11.27 6.68
C HIS A 530 -22.77 10.24 7.10
N ARG A 531 -23.72 9.94 6.21
CA ARG A 531 -24.82 8.99 6.46
C ARG A 531 -24.59 7.72 5.65
N VAL A 532 -24.61 6.59 6.33
CA VAL A 532 -24.55 5.26 5.74
C VAL A 532 -25.87 4.55 6.03
N THR A 533 -26.57 4.14 4.98
CA THR A 533 -27.76 3.27 5.11
C THR A 533 -27.43 1.91 4.55
N VAL A 534 -27.80 0.85 5.27
CA VAL A 534 -27.62 -0.53 4.85
C VAL A 534 -28.94 -1.29 5.00
N ASP A 535 -29.38 -1.90 3.92
CA ASP A 535 -30.61 -2.66 3.88
C ASP A 535 -30.35 -4.04 3.25
N PRO A 536 -31.07 -5.09 3.68
CA PRO A 536 -30.93 -6.42 3.10
C PRO A 536 -31.45 -6.42 1.65
N LYS A 537 -30.77 -7.19 0.77
CA LYS A 537 -31.13 -7.37 -0.64
C LYS A 537 -31.17 -8.86 -0.99
N GLY A 538 -32.30 -9.52 -0.71
CA GLY A 538 -32.45 -10.97 -0.91
C GLY A 538 -31.99 -11.78 0.30
N GLU A 539 -31.37 -12.95 0.06
CA GLU A 539 -30.78 -13.75 1.13
C GLU A 539 -29.55 -13.04 1.70
N THR A 540 -29.56 -12.79 2.99
CA THR A 540 -28.48 -12.13 3.71
C THR A 540 -27.66 -13.14 4.49
N ASP A 541 -26.35 -13.02 4.38
CA ASP A 541 -25.38 -13.71 5.20
C ASP A 541 -24.82 -12.73 6.25
N LEU A 542 -25.03 -13.03 7.51
CA LEU A 542 -24.68 -12.12 8.61
C LEU A 542 -23.18 -11.80 8.68
N PRO A 543 -22.25 -12.74 8.49
CA PRO A 543 -20.83 -12.45 8.40
C PRO A 543 -20.46 -11.40 7.34
N SER A 544 -21.19 -11.33 6.24
CA SER A 544 -20.88 -10.43 5.12
C SER A 544 -21.33 -8.96 5.31
N LEU A 545 -22.07 -8.63 6.37
CA LEU A 545 -22.54 -7.27 6.64
C LEU A 545 -21.38 -6.29 6.83
N LEU A 546 -20.43 -6.63 7.71
CA LEU A 546 -19.29 -5.73 7.99
C LEU A 546 -18.34 -5.59 6.80
N PRO A 547 -17.99 -6.66 6.06
CA PRO A 547 -17.31 -6.57 4.76
C PRO A 547 -17.98 -5.62 3.76
N ALA A 548 -19.32 -5.69 3.63
CA ALA A 548 -20.09 -4.78 2.75
C ALA A 548 -19.98 -3.32 3.18
N LEU A 549 -20.11 -3.06 4.48
CA LEU A 549 -19.99 -1.72 5.05
C LEU A 549 -18.58 -1.13 4.84
N CYS A 550 -17.53 -1.92 5.14
CA CYS A 550 -16.15 -1.51 4.92
C CYS A 550 -15.91 -1.14 3.45
N HIS A 551 -16.32 -2.01 2.53
CA HIS A 551 -16.16 -1.75 1.10
C HIS A 551 -16.84 -0.44 0.67
N ALA A 552 -18.10 -0.23 1.05
CA ALA A 552 -18.85 0.95 0.65
C ALA A 552 -18.27 2.25 1.23
N VAL A 553 -17.89 2.25 2.51
CA VAL A 553 -17.30 3.40 3.20
C VAL A 553 -15.93 3.74 2.62
N TRP A 554 -15.09 2.73 2.36
CA TRP A 554 -13.75 2.95 1.80
C TRP A 554 -13.78 3.41 0.34
N THR A 555 -14.76 2.92 -0.44
CA THR A 555 -14.94 3.35 -1.85
C THR A 555 -15.46 4.79 -1.93
N ALA A 556 -16.30 5.21 -0.98
CA ALA A 556 -16.85 6.56 -0.96
C ALA A 556 -15.87 7.61 -0.42
N ASP A 557 -14.70 7.20 0.08
CA ASP A 557 -13.63 8.05 0.64
C ASP A 557 -14.13 9.15 1.61
N VAL A 558 -15.04 8.76 2.51
CA VAL A 558 -15.61 9.66 3.52
C VAL A 558 -14.71 9.80 4.76
N GLY A 559 -13.39 9.77 4.57
CA GLY A 559 -12.40 9.79 5.64
C GLY A 559 -12.58 10.91 6.66
N GLY A 560 -12.42 10.57 7.95
CA GLY A 560 -12.45 11.55 9.06
C GLY A 560 -13.82 12.06 9.47
N LEU A 561 -14.93 11.62 8.84
CA LEU A 561 -16.28 12.06 9.16
C LEU A 561 -16.91 11.20 10.28
N ASP A 562 -17.75 11.81 11.11
CA ASP A 562 -18.55 11.09 12.11
C ASP A 562 -19.72 10.37 11.41
N LEU A 563 -19.49 9.14 10.97
CA LEU A 563 -20.46 8.35 10.22
C LEU A 563 -21.67 7.96 11.07
N ARG A 564 -22.86 8.23 10.55
CA ARG A 564 -24.14 7.79 11.10
C ARG A 564 -24.63 6.59 10.29
N ILE A 565 -24.63 5.42 10.90
CA ILE A 565 -25.00 4.16 10.27
C ILE A 565 -26.39 3.77 10.75
N SER A 566 -27.27 3.39 9.82
CA SER A 566 -28.66 3.02 10.10
C SER A 566 -29.19 2.04 9.06
N SER A 567 -30.25 1.30 9.41
CA SER A 567 -31.02 0.46 8.51
C SER A 567 -32.53 0.72 8.70
N GLY A 568 -33.30 0.55 7.64
CA GLY A 568 -34.76 0.50 7.70
C GLY A 568 -35.30 -0.84 8.21
N ASP A 569 -34.46 -1.89 8.19
CA ASP A 569 -34.78 -3.23 8.66
C ASP A 569 -34.43 -3.41 10.14
N ALA A 570 -35.34 -4.01 10.89
CA ALA A 570 -35.19 -4.16 12.35
C ALA A 570 -34.10 -5.18 12.73
N GLU A 571 -33.95 -6.26 11.95
CA GLU A 571 -32.95 -7.30 12.20
C GLU A 571 -31.55 -6.77 11.92
N THR A 572 -31.39 -6.09 10.78
CA THR A 572 -30.14 -5.40 10.41
C THR A 572 -29.78 -4.33 11.45
N SER A 573 -30.76 -3.55 11.93
CA SER A 573 -30.52 -2.55 13.00
C SER A 573 -30.00 -3.21 14.28
N ALA A 574 -30.52 -4.36 14.67
CA ALA A 574 -30.04 -5.10 15.84
C ALA A 574 -28.61 -5.67 15.64
N LEU A 575 -28.24 -6.02 14.39
CA LEU A 575 -26.85 -6.40 14.05
C LEU A 575 -25.89 -5.21 14.16
N LEU A 576 -26.27 -4.06 13.62
CA LEU A 576 -25.51 -2.82 13.74
C LEU A 576 -25.29 -2.41 15.20
N ASP A 577 -26.30 -2.58 16.05
CA ASP A 577 -26.22 -2.35 17.50
C ASP A 577 -25.18 -3.28 18.16
N ARG A 578 -25.18 -4.56 17.82
CA ARG A 578 -24.19 -5.53 18.32
C ARG A 578 -22.77 -5.20 17.89
N LEU A 579 -22.59 -4.64 16.70
CA LEU A 579 -21.30 -4.16 16.20
C LEU A 579 -20.89 -2.80 16.78
N GLY A 580 -21.73 -2.18 17.61
CA GLY A 580 -21.48 -0.86 18.19
C GLY A 580 -21.51 0.29 17.15
N LEU A 581 -22.25 0.11 16.04
CA LEU A 581 -22.26 1.05 14.92
C LEU A 581 -23.41 2.05 14.95
N THR A 582 -24.48 1.84 15.76
CA THR A 582 -25.68 2.70 15.82
C THR A 582 -25.62 3.81 16.87
N GLY A 583 -24.65 3.86 17.76
CA GLY A 583 -24.51 4.86 18.81
C GLY A 583 -23.73 6.10 18.39
N ARG A 584 -23.90 7.22 19.11
CA ARG A 584 -22.93 8.33 19.05
C ARG A 584 -21.56 7.83 19.54
N PRO A 585 -20.44 8.20 18.88
CA PRO A 585 -19.12 7.78 19.34
C PRO A 585 -18.92 8.21 20.79
N ALA A 586 -18.50 7.28 21.63
CA ALA A 586 -18.06 7.55 23.00
C ALA A 586 -16.74 8.34 22.94
N GLY A 587 -16.79 9.66 22.77
CA GLY A 587 -15.57 10.47 22.62
C GLY A 587 -15.75 11.95 22.35
N SER A 588 -16.96 12.53 22.41
CA SER A 588 -17.13 13.99 22.27
C SER A 588 -17.23 14.72 23.63
N ALA A 589 -16.63 14.19 24.67
CA ALA A 589 -16.54 14.85 25.97
C ALA A 589 -15.06 15.06 26.32
N LEU A 590 -14.37 15.93 25.61
CA LEU A 590 -13.20 16.70 26.03
C LEU A 590 -12.95 17.75 24.94
N ALA A 591 -13.63 18.90 25.11
CA ALA A 591 -13.22 20.15 24.52
C ALA A 591 -12.22 20.82 25.45
#